data_b19a56109bdb42d84f33c3bc820cbb48
#
_entry.id   b19a56109bdb42d84f33c3bc820cbb48
#
_cell.length_a   1.000
_cell.length_b   1.000
_cell.length_c   1.000
_cell.angle_alpha   90.00
_cell.angle_beta   90.00
_cell.angle_gamma   90.00
#
_symmetry.space_group_name_H-M   'P 1'
#
loop_
_entity.id
_entity.type
_entity.pdbx_description
1 polymer ?
#
loop_
_entity_poly.entity_id
_entity_poly.type
_entity_poly.pdbx_seq_one_letter_code
_entity_poly.pdbx_strand_id
1 'polypeptide(L)'
;KDKAKKLTEEERIKLDELEAERTATQLAFENEQYNRLLTQEVQAEQDQERLVKIESQLNTLKSAYVNNIAARVKSFWRYQGAEDDWTAEVYVVQDRDGTVVAVDVRNANVDDSSKAKVFKDSIRRAVYKASPLPSAPDEAVFDKELIFLFGVN
;
A
#
# COMPACT_ATOMS: atom_id res chain seq x y z
N LYS A 1 4.43 -57.72 58.94
CA LYS A 1 5.61 -57.19 58.32
C LYS A 1 5.36 -56.23 57.27
N ASP A 2 5.63 -55.08 57.65
CA ASP A 2 5.41 -53.99 56.82
C ASP A 2 6.54 -53.85 55.86
N LYS A 3 6.27 -54.16 54.63
CA LYS A 3 7.27 -53.99 53.58
C LYS A 3 7.15 -52.73 52.84
N ALA A 4 6.24 -51.90 53.20
CA ALA A 4 6.21 -50.56 52.68
C ALA A 4 7.42 -49.84 53.21
N LYS A 5 8.38 -49.58 52.38
CA LYS A 5 9.55 -48.84 52.75
C LYS A 5 9.14 -47.43 53.14
N LYS A 6 9.28 -47.12 54.37
CA LYS A 6 9.28 -45.72 54.75
C LYS A 6 10.54 -45.08 54.23
N LEU A 7 10.39 -44.07 53.47
CA LEU A 7 11.48 -43.28 53.00
C LEU A 7 12.22 -42.67 54.20
N THR A 8 13.55 -42.72 54.21
CA THR A 8 14.33 -42.02 55.21
C THR A 8 14.16 -40.52 55.01
N GLU A 9 14.42 -39.75 56.02
CA GLU A 9 14.35 -38.32 55.95
C GLU A 9 15.23 -37.73 54.83
N GLU A 10 16.41 -38.29 54.66
CA GLU A 10 17.31 -37.92 53.58
C GLU A 10 16.71 -38.17 52.22
N GLU A 11 16.02 -39.30 52.03
CA GLU A 11 15.36 -39.62 50.79
C GLU A 11 14.21 -38.69 50.51
N ARG A 12 13.45 -38.31 51.53
CA ARG A 12 12.37 -37.30 51.38
C ARG A 12 12.90 -35.94 50.98
N ILE A 13 13.96 -35.51 51.62
CA ILE A 13 14.59 -34.23 51.28
C ILE A 13 15.06 -34.22 49.84
N LYS A 14 15.67 -35.32 49.38
CA LYS A 14 16.11 -35.44 48.00
C LYS A 14 14.94 -35.43 47.01
N LEU A 15 13.85 -36.11 47.34
CA LEU A 15 12.65 -36.11 46.51
C LEU A 15 12.01 -34.75 46.44
N ASP A 16 11.93 -34.05 47.55
CA ASP A 16 11.38 -32.70 47.61
C ASP A 16 12.25 -31.73 46.82
N GLU A 17 13.56 -31.86 46.90
CA GLU A 17 14.50 -31.05 46.10
C GLU A 17 14.36 -31.32 44.61
N LEU A 18 14.21 -32.59 44.22
CA LEU A 18 13.98 -32.97 42.82
C LEU A 18 12.67 -32.42 42.27
N GLU A 19 11.61 -32.52 43.07
CA GLU A 19 10.32 -31.96 42.72
C GLU A 19 10.37 -30.43 42.57
N ALA A 20 11.05 -29.78 43.47
CA ALA A 20 11.24 -28.32 43.41
C ALA A 20 12.04 -27.93 42.16
N GLU A 21 13.09 -28.67 41.84
CA GLU A 21 13.87 -28.43 40.61
C GLU A 21 13.05 -28.63 39.37
N ARG A 22 12.25 -29.71 39.33
CA ARG A 22 11.35 -29.99 38.18
C ARG A 22 10.32 -28.88 38.01
N THR A 23 9.72 -28.44 39.10
CA THR A 23 8.73 -27.37 39.08
C THR A 23 9.38 -26.06 38.63
N ALA A 24 10.57 -25.75 39.15
CA ALA A 24 11.29 -24.55 38.72
C ALA A 24 11.67 -24.59 37.25
N THR A 25 12.13 -25.74 36.74
CA THR A 25 12.47 -25.95 35.34
C THR A 25 11.25 -25.81 34.48
N GLN A 26 10.12 -26.40 34.88
CA GLN A 26 8.84 -26.32 34.18
C GLN A 26 8.36 -24.88 34.07
N LEU A 27 8.38 -24.15 35.17
CA LEU A 27 7.99 -22.74 35.21
C LEU A 27 8.90 -21.87 34.33
N ALA A 28 10.20 -22.12 34.41
CA ALA A 28 11.16 -21.39 33.55
C ALA A 28 10.88 -21.64 32.06
N PHE A 29 10.59 -22.90 31.70
CA PHE A 29 10.25 -23.27 30.34
C PHE A 29 8.94 -22.60 29.89
N GLU A 30 7.90 -22.65 30.71
CA GLU A 30 6.61 -22.03 30.40
C GLU A 30 6.76 -20.52 30.27
N ASN A 31 7.51 -19.87 31.15
CA ASN A 31 7.77 -18.43 31.07
C ASN A 31 8.54 -18.06 29.81
N GLU A 32 9.51 -18.87 29.42
CA GLU A 32 10.25 -18.66 28.20
C GLU A 32 9.37 -18.77 26.97
N GLN A 33 8.51 -19.80 26.94
CA GLN A 33 7.53 -19.97 25.85
C GLN A 33 6.55 -18.80 25.79
N TYR A 34 6.05 -18.38 26.93
CA TYR A 34 5.13 -17.24 27.01
C TYR A 34 5.80 -15.97 26.49
N ASN A 35 7.02 -15.71 26.91
CA ASN A 35 7.78 -14.54 26.48
C ASN A 35 8.07 -14.56 24.98
N ARG A 36 8.35 -15.75 24.41
CA ARG A 36 8.53 -15.90 22.96
C ARG A 36 7.26 -15.54 22.21
N LEU A 37 6.12 -16.06 22.68
CA LEU A 37 4.82 -15.78 22.05
C LEU A 37 4.50 -14.29 22.11
N LEU A 38 4.71 -13.66 23.25
CA LEU A 38 4.52 -12.21 23.40
C LEU A 38 5.41 -11.43 22.44
N THR A 39 6.68 -11.80 22.34
CA THR A 39 7.62 -11.14 21.43
C THR A 39 7.17 -11.29 19.99
N GLN A 40 6.71 -12.48 19.60
CA GLN A 40 6.21 -12.73 18.26
C GLN A 40 4.96 -11.90 17.96
N GLU A 41 4.03 -11.80 18.91
CA GLU A 41 2.82 -10.98 18.75
C GLU A 41 3.17 -9.50 18.59
N VAL A 42 4.05 -8.98 19.44
CA VAL A 42 4.48 -7.58 19.37
C VAL A 42 5.16 -7.31 18.04
N GLN A 43 6.03 -8.23 17.60
CA GLN A 43 6.72 -8.08 16.32
C GLN A 43 5.75 -8.10 15.15
N ALA A 44 4.76 -8.99 15.19
CA ALA A 44 3.73 -9.07 14.15
C ALA A 44 2.89 -7.78 14.09
N GLU A 45 2.54 -7.22 15.24
CA GLU A 45 1.81 -5.94 15.30
C GLU A 45 2.65 -4.79 14.76
N GLN A 46 3.92 -4.72 15.12
CA GLN A 46 4.84 -3.70 14.64
C GLN A 46 5.04 -3.80 13.12
N ASP A 47 5.17 -5.01 12.60
CA ASP A 47 5.30 -5.26 11.17
C ASP A 47 4.04 -4.83 10.43
N GLN A 48 2.87 -5.13 10.99
CA GLN A 48 1.58 -4.72 10.42
C GLN A 48 1.45 -3.20 10.39
N GLU A 49 1.78 -2.52 11.47
CA GLU A 49 1.76 -1.06 11.54
C GLU A 49 2.71 -0.43 10.52
N ARG A 50 3.88 -1.01 10.37
CA ARG A 50 4.88 -0.54 9.39
C ARG A 50 4.36 -0.69 7.97
N LEU A 51 3.74 -1.84 7.64
CA LEU A 51 3.16 -2.08 6.33
C LEU A 51 2.04 -1.09 6.00
N VAL A 52 1.15 -0.84 6.96
CA VAL A 52 0.06 0.14 6.80
C VAL A 52 0.63 1.53 6.55
N LYS A 53 1.67 1.91 7.28
CA LYS A 53 2.31 3.22 7.12
C LYS A 53 2.97 3.37 5.75
N ILE A 54 3.70 2.34 5.30
CA ILE A 54 4.34 2.33 3.99
C ILE A 54 3.28 2.43 2.89
N GLU A 55 2.21 1.66 2.99
CA GLU A 55 1.11 1.69 2.03
C GLU A 55 0.48 3.08 1.95
N SER A 56 0.24 3.71 3.10
CA SER A 56 -0.30 5.07 3.17
C SER A 56 0.63 6.09 2.51
N GLN A 57 1.94 5.98 2.75
CA GLN A 57 2.93 6.85 2.13
C GLN A 57 2.98 6.66 0.61
N LEU A 58 2.94 5.41 0.14
CA LEU A 58 2.93 5.10 -1.28
C LEU A 58 1.66 5.65 -1.97
N ASN A 59 0.52 5.51 -1.32
CA ASN A 59 -0.73 6.05 -1.84
C ASN A 59 -0.69 7.57 -1.96
N THR A 60 -0.10 8.25 -1.00
CA THR A 60 0.08 9.70 -1.03
C THR A 60 0.99 10.11 -2.19
N LEU A 61 2.12 9.42 -2.37
CA LEU A 61 3.04 9.68 -3.47
C LEU A 61 2.40 9.41 -4.82
N LYS A 62 1.64 8.33 -4.92
CA LYS A 62 0.92 7.98 -6.15
C LYS A 62 -0.11 9.04 -6.52
N SER A 63 -0.88 9.52 -5.55
CA SER A 63 -1.85 10.60 -5.77
C SER A 63 -1.17 11.87 -6.25
N ALA A 64 -0.06 12.25 -5.63
CA ALA A 64 0.72 13.42 -6.05
C ALA A 64 1.27 13.25 -7.45
N TYR A 65 1.77 12.07 -7.78
CA TYR A 65 2.29 11.75 -9.11
C TYR A 65 1.21 11.90 -10.17
N VAL A 66 0.06 11.28 -9.97
CA VAL A 66 -1.08 11.34 -10.91
C VAL A 66 -1.57 12.79 -11.04
N ASN A 67 -1.67 13.52 -9.93
CA ASN A 67 -2.09 14.91 -9.94
C ASN A 67 -1.11 15.81 -10.72
N ASN A 68 0.18 15.55 -10.60
CA ASN A 68 1.21 16.27 -11.36
C ASN A 68 1.06 16.02 -12.86
N ILE A 69 0.79 14.78 -13.24
CA ILE A 69 0.54 14.42 -14.63
C ILE A 69 -0.70 15.13 -15.16
N ALA A 70 -1.78 15.09 -14.41
CA ALA A 70 -3.04 15.76 -14.78
C ALA A 70 -2.84 17.28 -14.94
N ALA A 71 -2.11 17.89 -14.01
CA ALA A 71 -1.81 19.32 -14.09
C ALA A 71 -0.97 19.67 -15.30
N ARG A 72 0.02 18.83 -15.61
CA ARG A 72 0.86 19.05 -16.81
C ARG A 72 0.03 18.93 -18.09
N VAL A 73 -0.83 17.91 -18.18
CA VAL A 73 -1.73 17.74 -19.31
C VAL A 73 -2.64 18.96 -19.45
N LYS A 74 -3.20 19.43 -18.34
CA LYS A 74 -4.06 20.60 -18.33
C LYS A 74 -3.34 21.86 -18.81
N SER A 75 -2.06 22.00 -18.49
CA SER A 75 -1.26 23.14 -18.95
C SER A 75 -1.08 23.19 -20.47
N PHE A 76 -1.16 22.04 -21.15
CA PHE A 76 -1.08 21.94 -22.60
C PHE A 76 -2.46 21.88 -23.28
N TRP A 77 -3.51 21.81 -22.48
CA TRP A 77 -4.86 21.69 -22.99
C TRP A 77 -5.32 23.03 -23.55
N ARG A 78 -5.89 22.97 -24.76
CA ARG A 78 -6.43 24.14 -25.46
C ARG A 78 -7.78 23.77 -26.05
N TYR A 79 -8.82 24.31 -25.48
CA TYR A 79 -10.18 24.16 -26.01
C TYR A 79 -11.03 25.30 -25.47
N GLN A 80 -11.53 26.13 -26.36
CA GLN A 80 -12.44 27.22 -25.99
C GLN A 80 -13.88 26.76 -26.14
N GLY A 81 -14.72 27.12 -25.22
CA GLY A 81 -16.12 26.76 -25.22
C GLY A 81 -16.46 25.55 -24.36
N ALA A 82 -15.48 24.98 -23.66
CA ALA A 82 -15.74 23.93 -22.66
C ALA A 82 -16.41 24.55 -21.44
N GLU A 83 -17.43 23.87 -20.91
CA GLU A 83 -18.08 24.28 -19.69
C GLU A 83 -17.29 23.81 -18.46
N ASP A 84 -17.37 24.56 -17.39
CA ASP A 84 -16.57 24.31 -16.16
C ASP A 84 -16.83 22.95 -15.53
N ASP A 85 -18.02 22.39 -15.71
CA ASP A 85 -18.43 21.10 -15.16
C ASP A 85 -18.08 19.90 -16.03
N TRP A 86 -17.48 20.12 -17.18
CA TRP A 86 -17.09 19.03 -18.06
C TRP A 86 -15.91 18.26 -17.49
N THR A 87 -16.06 16.94 -17.50
CA THR A 87 -15.03 16.00 -17.05
C THR A 87 -14.94 14.82 -18.03
N ALA A 88 -13.80 14.15 -18.00
CA ALA A 88 -13.60 12.92 -18.75
C ALA A 88 -12.55 12.06 -18.05
N GLU A 89 -12.64 10.76 -18.26
CA GLU A 89 -11.64 9.82 -17.78
C GLU A 89 -10.55 9.67 -18.82
N VAL A 90 -9.30 9.80 -18.41
CA VAL A 90 -8.15 9.71 -19.31
C VAL A 90 -7.33 8.47 -18.97
N TYR A 91 -7.13 7.63 -19.96
CA TYR A 91 -6.34 6.41 -19.89
C TYR A 91 -5.08 6.63 -20.71
N VAL A 92 -3.93 6.57 -20.05
CA VAL A 92 -2.64 6.84 -20.67
C VAL A 92 -1.72 5.64 -20.50
N VAL A 93 -1.07 5.24 -21.59
CA VAL A 93 0.02 4.26 -21.54
C VAL A 93 1.31 5.01 -21.81
N GLN A 94 2.30 4.82 -20.97
CA GLN A 94 3.59 5.48 -21.07
C GLN A 94 4.75 4.50 -20.97
N ASP A 95 5.88 4.88 -21.53
CA ASP A 95 7.15 4.19 -21.29
C ASP A 95 7.76 4.64 -19.97
N ARG A 96 8.81 3.97 -19.52
CA ARG A 96 9.47 4.28 -18.24
C ARG A 96 10.04 5.69 -18.19
N ASP A 97 10.39 6.25 -19.34
CA ASP A 97 10.90 7.61 -19.44
C ASP A 97 9.79 8.68 -19.48
N GLY A 98 8.55 8.27 -19.41
CA GLY A 98 7.40 9.17 -19.47
C GLY A 98 6.88 9.45 -20.87
N THR A 99 7.47 8.86 -21.91
CA THR A 99 6.98 9.02 -23.26
C THR A 99 5.60 8.40 -23.41
N VAL A 100 4.63 9.17 -23.90
CA VAL A 100 3.26 8.69 -24.08
C VAL A 100 3.18 7.78 -25.30
N VAL A 101 2.67 6.58 -25.08
CA VAL A 101 2.54 5.55 -26.13
C VAL A 101 1.13 5.52 -26.67
N ALA A 102 0.14 5.61 -25.80
CA ALA A 102 -1.28 5.55 -26.19
C ALA A 102 -2.13 6.37 -25.23
N VAL A 103 -3.23 6.92 -25.74
CA VAL A 103 -4.19 7.70 -24.96
C VAL A 103 -5.59 7.30 -25.39
N ASP A 104 -6.45 7.05 -24.41
CA ASP A 104 -7.88 6.85 -24.63
C ASP A 104 -8.64 7.74 -23.64
N VAL A 105 -9.62 8.47 -24.14
CA VAL A 105 -10.45 9.35 -23.30
C VAL A 105 -11.88 8.82 -23.36
N ARG A 106 -12.44 8.55 -22.17
CA ARG A 106 -13.76 7.93 -22.03
C ARG A 106 -14.63 8.70 -21.04
N ASN A 107 -15.91 8.38 -21.11
CA ASN A 107 -16.90 8.82 -20.11
C ASN A 107 -16.92 10.33 -19.91
N ALA A 108 -16.85 11.06 -21.02
CA ALA A 108 -17.06 12.50 -20.95
C ALA A 108 -18.53 12.80 -20.64
N ASN A 109 -18.75 13.68 -19.67
CA ASN A 109 -20.12 14.06 -19.25
C ASN A 109 -20.74 15.14 -20.14
N VAL A 110 -20.45 15.09 -21.41
CA VAL A 110 -20.94 16.05 -22.41
C VAL A 110 -22.07 15.42 -23.20
N ASP A 111 -23.25 16.01 -23.15
CA ASP A 111 -24.47 15.45 -23.77
C ASP A 111 -24.43 15.49 -25.31
N ASP A 112 -23.88 16.55 -25.87
CA ASP A 112 -23.76 16.68 -27.34
C ASP A 112 -22.60 15.80 -27.83
N SER A 113 -22.91 14.82 -28.67
CA SER A 113 -21.92 13.87 -29.16
C SER A 113 -20.78 14.52 -29.95
N SER A 114 -21.08 15.55 -30.75
CA SER A 114 -20.08 16.29 -31.51
C SER A 114 -19.14 17.06 -30.61
N LYS A 115 -19.69 17.72 -29.61
CA LYS A 115 -18.89 18.46 -28.61
C LYS A 115 -18.07 17.51 -27.72
N ALA A 116 -18.66 16.37 -27.33
CA ALA A 116 -17.96 15.34 -26.57
C ALA A 116 -16.74 14.82 -27.34
N LYS A 117 -16.88 14.58 -28.64
CA LYS A 117 -15.77 14.12 -29.47
C LYS A 117 -14.66 15.16 -29.55
N VAL A 118 -14.99 16.42 -29.77
CA VAL A 118 -14.02 17.52 -29.84
C VAL A 118 -13.32 17.69 -28.49
N PHE A 119 -14.07 17.62 -27.41
CA PHE A 119 -13.52 17.68 -26.05
C PHE A 119 -12.52 16.56 -25.80
N LYS A 120 -12.90 15.31 -26.08
CA LYS A 120 -12.02 14.14 -25.92
C LYS A 120 -10.76 14.26 -26.79
N ASP A 121 -10.91 14.69 -28.03
CA ASP A 121 -9.77 14.87 -28.92
C ASP A 121 -8.83 15.96 -28.44
N SER A 122 -9.36 17.04 -27.85
CA SER A 122 -8.54 18.12 -27.28
C SER A 122 -7.70 17.63 -26.09
N ILE A 123 -8.28 16.78 -25.26
CA ILE A 123 -7.56 16.16 -24.13
C ILE A 123 -6.48 15.22 -24.65
N ARG A 124 -6.78 14.39 -25.62
CA ARG A 124 -5.82 13.48 -26.24
C ARG A 124 -4.60 14.23 -26.76
N ARG A 125 -4.84 15.31 -27.51
CA ARG A 125 -3.74 16.16 -28.03
C ARG A 125 -2.93 16.76 -26.90
N ALA A 126 -3.58 17.19 -25.82
CA ALA A 126 -2.88 17.75 -24.67
C ALA A 126 -1.96 16.74 -24.02
N VAL A 127 -2.40 15.48 -23.89
CA VAL A 127 -1.57 14.40 -23.31
C VAL A 127 -0.34 14.15 -24.18
N TYR A 128 -0.49 14.06 -25.49
CA TYR A 128 0.66 13.88 -26.38
C TYR A 128 1.61 15.07 -26.34
N LYS A 129 1.10 16.29 -26.27
CA LYS A 129 1.93 17.50 -26.12
C LYS A 129 2.67 17.55 -24.79
N ALA A 130 2.08 16.99 -23.76
CA ALA A 130 2.69 16.92 -22.43
C ALA A 130 3.81 15.88 -22.33
N SER A 131 3.93 15.00 -23.33
CA SER A 131 4.99 13.98 -23.36
C SER A 131 6.38 14.62 -23.49
N PRO A 132 7.40 14.17 -22.76
CA PRO A 132 7.33 13.13 -21.74
C PRO A 132 6.64 13.60 -20.47
N LEU A 133 5.90 12.71 -19.83
CA LEU A 133 5.22 13.00 -18.58
C LEU A 133 6.22 13.12 -17.43
N PRO A 134 5.86 13.81 -16.33
CA PRO A 134 6.75 13.93 -15.18
C PRO A 134 7.18 12.56 -14.65
N SER A 135 8.41 12.49 -14.15
CA SER A 135 8.93 11.27 -13.55
C SER A 135 8.21 10.93 -12.26
N ALA A 136 8.04 9.64 -11.99
CA ALA A 136 7.51 9.19 -10.71
C ALA A 136 8.52 9.54 -9.60
N PRO A 137 8.04 9.98 -8.43
CA PRO A 137 8.92 10.30 -7.29
C PRO A 137 9.65 9.08 -6.75
N ASP A 138 9.14 7.88 -7.01
CA ASP A 138 9.73 6.62 -6.60
C ASP A 138 9.32 5.56 -7.63
N GLU A 139 10.21 4.61 -7.92
CA GLU A 139 9.90 3.52 -8.86
C GLU A 139 8.67 2.71 -8.44
N ALA A 140 8.45 2.57 -7.12
CA ALA A 140 7.30 1.84 -6.59
C ALA A 140 5.96 2.49 -6.95
N VAL A 141 5.95 3.77 -7.30
CA VAL A 141 4.74 4.51 -7.67
C VAL A 141 4.57 4.63 -9.18
N PHE A 142 5.58 4.28 -9.94
CA PHE A 142 5.50 4.34 -11.40
C PHE A 142 4.49 3.32 -11.91
N ASP A 143 3.57 3.77 -12.75
CA ASP A 143 2.62 2.92 -13.47
C ASP A 143 2.77 3.14 -14.96
N LYS A 144 2.88 2.05 -15.71
CA LYS A 144 2.87 2.09 -17.16
C LYS A 144 1.52 2.54 -17.69
N GLU A 145 0.45 2.13 -17.03
CA GLU A 145 -0.92 2.52 -17.35
C GLU A 145 -1.44 3.46 -16.28
N LEU A 146 -1.86 4.65 -16.70
CA LEU A 146 -2.37 5.67 -15.79
C LEU A 146 -3.84 5.96 -16.12
N ILE A 147 -4.61 6.18 -15.08
CA ILE A 147 -6.00 6.59 -15.20
C ILE A 147 -6.18 7.81 -14.31
N PHE A 148 -6.70 8.89 -14.89
CA PHE A 148 -7.04 10.06 -14.08
C PHE A 148 -8.28 10.75 -14.64
N LEU A 149 -8.92 11.53 -13.77
CA LEU A 149 -10.06 12.34 -14.16
C LEU A 149 -9.58 13.72 -14.60
N PHE A 150 -9.90 14.09 -15.83
CA PHE A 150 -9.64 15.44 -16.33
C PHE A 150 -10.87 16.29 -16.09
N GLY A 151 -10.70 17.43 -15.43
CA GLY A 151 -11.75 18.40 -15.23
C GLY A 151 -11.35 19.75 -15.80
N VAL A 152 -12.31 20.42 -16.42
CA VAL A 152 -12.08 21.77 -16.98
C VAL A 152 -11.77 22.76 -15.88
N ASN A 153 -12.42 22.60 -14.75
CA ASN A 153 -12.25 23.48 -13.59
C ASN A 153 -11.36 22.86 -12.51
#